data_0f34032b595d9f38e7b0a0e8c2ec603e
#
_entry.id   0f34032b595d9f38e7b0a0e8c2ec603e
#
_cell.length_a   1.000
_cell.length_b   1.000
_cell.length_c   1.000
_cell.angle_alpha   90.00
_cell.angle_beta   90.00
_cell.angle_gamma   90.00
#
_symmetry.space_group_name_H-M   'P 1'
#
loop_
_entity.id
_entity.type
_entity.pdbx_description
1 polymer ?
#
loop_
_entity_poly.entity_id
_entity_poly.type
_entity_poly.pdbx_seq_one_letter_code
_entity_poly.pdbx_strand_id
1 'polypeptide(L)'
;MDEAIVRRRIDNKETGKDDIQIPVAYLTCNFSAPIKVDGQLRQALFTHNEVIVLFHEFGHGLHHLLTKVEDLGVSGINGVEWDAVELPSQFMENFCWEWDVLTTMTQHIETGESLPRVLFDKMIKAKNFQSGLQMLRQIEFALFDMHVHFDYDP
;
A
#
# COMPACT_ATOMS: atom_id res chain seq x y z
N MET A 1 6.12 3.50 4.11
CA MET A 1 5.47 4.10 5.31
C MET A 1 6.50 4.29 6.41
N ASP A 2 6.45 5.43 7.08
CA ASP A 2 7.29 5.70 8.26
C ASP A 2 6.42 5.69 9.51
N GLU A 3 6.68 4.76 10.42
CA GLU A 3 6.00 4.76 11.72
C GLU A 3 6.56 5.86 12.62
N ALA A 4 5.68 6.65 13.21
CA ALA A 4 6.10 7.68 14.15
C ALA A 4 5.91 7.26 15.61
N ILE A 5 4.79 6.61 15.90
CA ILE A 5 4.40 6.19 17.25
C ILE A 5 3.74 4.82 17.17
N VAL A 6 4.20 3.91 17.98
CA VAL A 6 3.69 2.54 18.09
C VAL A 6 2.63 2.47 19.18
N ARG A 7 1.58 1.65 19.00
CA ARG A 7 0.64 1.35 20.08
C ARG A 7 1.37 0.61 21.19
N ARG A 8 1.25 1.09 22.41
CA ARG A 8 1.80 0.42 23.60
C ARG A 8 1.05 0.78 24.87
N ARG A 9 1.19 -0.05 25.88
CA ARG A 9 0.78 0.25 27.24
C ARG A 9 1.81 1.16 27.90
N ILE A 10 1.35 2.15 28.62
CA ILE A 10 2.18 3.09 29.37
C ILE A 10 1.72 3.04 30.83
N ASP A 11 2.66 2.71 31.75
CA ASP A 11 2.41 2.80 33.19
C ASP A 11 2.29 4.27 33.59
N ASN A 12 1.12 4.71 33.91
CA ASN A 12 0.91 6.06 34.43
C ASN A 12 1.10 6.04 35.94
N LYS A 13 2.30 6.40 36.40
CA LYS A 13 2.67 6.42 37.81
C LYS A 13 1.90 7.45 38.64
N GLU A 14 1.34 8.49 37.99
CA GLU A 14 0.60 9.54 38.67
C GLU A 14 -0.83 9.11 39.00
N THR A 15 -1.46 8.38 38.08
CA THR A 15 -2.84 7.94 38.21
C THR A 15 -3.00 6.53 38.76
N GLY A 16 -1.90 5.74 38.72
CA GLY A 16 -1.90 4.30 39.05
C GLY A 16 -2.72 3.45 38.10
N LYS A 17 -3.05 3.97 36.92
CA LYS A 17 -3.77 3.26 35.86
C LYS A 17 -2.90 3.21 34.61
N ASP A 18 -2.95 2.09 33.91
CA ASP A 18 -2.31 1.96 32.61
C ASP A 18 -3.06 2.81 31.58
N ASP A 19 -2.31 3.58 30.82
CA ASP A 19 -2.78 4.30 29.66
C ASP A 19 -2.34 3.59 28.37
N ILE A 20 -3.08 3.80 27.28
CA ILE A 20 -2.72 3.28 25.96
C ILE A 20 -2.25 4.42 25.08
N GLN A 21 -1.00 4.36 24.66
CA GLN A 21 -0.49 5.21 23.60
C GLN A 21 -1.08 4.74 22.27
N ILE A 22 -1.85 5.61 21.60
CA ILE A 22 -2.39 5.32 20.26
C ILE A 22 -1.27 5.40 19.21
N PRO A 23 -1.32 4.57 18.16
CA PRO A 23 -0.33 4.59 17.09
C PRO A 23 -0.52 5.81 16.19
N VAL A 24 0.58 6.27 15.59
CA VAL A 24 0.60 7.29 14.54
C VAL A 24 1.45 6.76 13.40
N ALA A 25 0.95 6.88 12.18
CA ALA A 25 1.67 6.51 10.96
C ALA A 25 1.77 7.72 10.02
N TYR A 26 2.93 7.87 9.38
CA TYR A 26 3.11 8.78 8.26
C TYR A 26 3.18 7.98 6.96
N LEU A 27 2.41 8.40 5.96
CA LEU A 27 2.48 7.84 4.62
C LEU A 27 3.36 8.74 3.76
N THR A 28 4.50 8.21 3.37
CA THR A 28 5.44 8.89 2.49
C THR A 28 5.41 8.21 1.12
N CYS A 29 4.96 8.95 0.10
CA CYS A 29 4.88 8.45 -1.26
C CYS A 29 5.78 9.29 -2.18
N ASN A 30 6.37 8.65 -3.18
CA ASN A 30 7.26 9.31 -4.14
C ASN A 30 6.46 9.79 -5.37
N PHE A 31 5.50 10.70 -5.14
CA PHE A 31 4.66 11.26 -6.19
C PHE A 31 5.23 12.53 -6.80
N SER A 32 4.86 12.79 -8.06
CA SER A 32 5.22 14.03 -8.74
C SER A 32 4.62 15.25 -8.04
N ALA A 33 5.43 16.25 -7.79
CA ALA A 33 4.95 17.51 -7.22
C ALA A 33 4.18 18.33 -8.26
N PRO A 34 3.29 19.26 -7.84
CA PRO A 34 2.72 20.27 -8.72
C PRO A 34 3.82 21.09 -9.41
N ILE A 35 3.65 21.38 -10.70
CA ILE A 35 4.62 22.12 -11.51
C ILE A 35 4.08 23.51 -11.89
N LYS A 36 4.99 24.49 -12.03
CA LYS A 36 4.64 25.79 -12.60
C LYS A 36 4.88 25.77 -14.10
N VAL A 37 3.84 26.06 -14.88
CA VAL A 37 3.92 26.21 -16.33
C VAL A 37 3.35 27.60 -16.67
N ASP A 38 4.12 28.42 -17.35
CA ASP A 38 3.76 29.81 -17.73
C ASP A 38 3.26 30.65 -16.54
N GLY A 39 3.88 30.48 -15.37
CA GLY A 39 3.52 31.19 -14.15
C GLY A 39 2.28 30.66 -13.42
N GLN A 40 1.57 29.71 -13.98
CA GLN A 40 0.42 29.05 -13.36
C GLN A 40 0.80 27.72 -12.72
N LEU A 41 0.29 27.46 -11.53
CA LEU A 41 0.49 26.19 -10.84
C LEU A 41 -0.45 25.14 -11.45
N ARG A 42 0.11 24.09 -12.06
CA ARG A 42 -0.63 22.90 -12.47
C ARG A 42 -0.56 21.87 -11.36
N GLN A 43 -1.71 21.34 -10.98
CA GLN A 43 -1.82 20.29 -9.97
C GLN A 43 -1.12 19.01 -10.43
N ALA A 44 -0.61 18.24 -9.48
CA ALA A 44 -0.09 16.90 -9.76
C ALA A 44 -1.22 15.99 -10.23
N LEU A 45 -0.93 15.20 -11.27
CA LEU A 45 -1.82 14.15 -11.77
C LEU A 45 -1.18 12.81 -11.47
N PHE A 46 -1.96 11.89 -10.98
CA PHE A 46 -1.48 10.54 -10.67
C PHE A 46 -1.82 9.57 -11.80
N THR A 47 -0.85 8.76 -12.15
CA THR A 47 -1.08 7.56 -12.95
C THR A 47 -1.85 6.53 -12.13
N HIS A 48 -2.47 5.55 -12.79
CA HIS A 48 -3.16 4.47 -12.08
C HIS A 48 -2.21 3.69 -11.16
N ASN A 49 -0.96 3.49 -11.57
CA ASN A 49 0.06 2.84 -10.72
C ASN A 49 0.38 3.65 -9.45
N GLU A 50 0.43 4.98 -9.54
CA GLU A 50 0.64 5.82 -8.35
C GLU A 50 -0.56 5.74 -7.39
N VAL A 51 -1.78 5.59 -7.92
CA VAL A 51 -2.97 5.33 -7.08
C VAL A 51 -2.86 3.97 -6.40
N ILE A 52 -2.40 2.92 -7.10
CA ILE A 52 -2.16 1.60 -6.50
C ILE A 52 -1.13 1.72 -5.37
N VAL A 53 -0.01 2.43 -5.58
CA VAL A 53 1.01 2.66 -4.54
C VAL A 53 0.41 3.37 -3.33
N LEU A 54 -0.46 4.37 -3.53
CA LEU A 54 -1.12 5.05 -2.42
C LEU A 54 -1.96 4.08 -1.57
N PHE A 55 -2.75 3.22 -2.20
CA PHE A 55 -3.54 2.21 -1.50
C PHE A 55 -2.68 1.17 -0.81
N HIS A 56 -1.58 0.75 -1.44
CA HIS A 56 -0.58 -0.13 -0.87
C HIS A 56 0.00 0.45 0.43
N GLU A 57 0.54 1.66 0.39
CA GLU A 57 1.10 2.32 1.57
C GLU A 57 0.03 2.57 2.65
N PHE A 58 -1.20 2.88 2.23
CA PHE A 58 -2.32 3.01 3.17
C PHE A 58 -2.65 1.68 3.85
N GLY A 59 -2.49 0.55 3.16
CA GLY A 59 -2.64 -0.79 3.74
C GLY A 59 -1.65 -1.05 4.87
N HIS A 60 -0.38 -0.69 4.71
CA HIS A 60 0.60 -0.71 5.81
C HIS A 60 0.19 0.23 6.94
N GLY A 61 -0.28 1.44 6.60
CA GLY A 61 -0.80 2.38 7.58
C GLY A 61 -1.95 1.81 8.41
N LEU A 62 -2.91 1.16 7.77
CA LEU A 62 -4.02 0.50 8.45
C LEU A 62 -3.55 -0.64 9.36
N HIS A 63 -2.61 -1.46 8.91
CA HIS A 63 -2.02 -2.52 9.71
C HIS A 63 -1.42 -1.94 11.01
N HIS A 64 -0.64 -0.88 10.88
CA HIS A 64 -0.04 -0.19 12.04
C HIS A 64 -1.08 0.44 12.96
N LEU A 65 -2.07 1.15 12.41
CA LEU A 65 -3.06 1.90 13.17
C LEU A 65 -4.11 1.04 13.87
N LEU A 66 -4.49 -0.09 13.26
CA LEU A 66 -5.56 -0.97 13.75
C LEU A 66 -5.06 -2.07 14.69
N THR A 67 -3.75 -2.14 14.96
CA THR A 67 -3.20 -3.12 15.90
C THR A 67 -3.88 -3.02 17.26
N LYS A 68 -4.10 -4.18 17.89
CA LYS A 68 -4.56 -4.29 19.28
C LYS A 68 -3.45 -4.77 20.21
N VAL A 69 -2.26 -5.06 19.65
CA VAL A 69 -1.10 -5.47 20.42
C VAL A 69 -0.49 -4.26 21.12
N GLU A 70 -0.19 -4.40 22.41
CA GLU A 70 0.29 -3.32 23.28
C GLU A 70 1.74 -3.48 23.70
N ASP A 71 2.39 -4.55 23.24
CA ASP A 71 3.80 -4.82 23.45
C ASP A 71 4.65 -4.16 22.35
N LEU A 72 5.48 -3.21 22.73
CA LEU A 72 6.22 -2.31 21.83
C LEU A 72 6.97 -3.05 20.71
N GLY A 73 7.60 -4.16 21.01
CA GLY A 73 8.45 -4.89 20.07
C GLY A 73 7.70 -5.65 18.98
N VAL A 74 6.40 -5.88 19.15
CA VAL A 74 5.55 -6.67 18.24
C VAL A 74 4.21 -5.98 17.92
N SER A 75 4.13 -4.67 18.12
CA SER A 75 2.94 -3.87 17.85
C SER A 75 3.01 -3.20 16.48
N GLY A 76 1.87 -3.11 15.81
CA GLY A 76 1.77 -2.56 14.48
C GLY A 76 2.45 -3.48 13.44
N ILE A 77 3.36 -2.94 12.67
CA ILE A 77 4.16 -3.69 11.69
C ILE A 77 5.45 -4.27 12.28
N ASN A 78 5.77 -3.98 13.55
CA ASN A 78 6.96 -4.48 14.20
C ASN A 78 6.87 -6.00 14.46
N GLY A 79 7.90 -6.73 14.09
CA GLY A 79 8.01 -8.17 14.33
C GLY A 79 7.10 -9.02 13.43
N VAL A 80 6.50 -8.45 12.39
CA VAL A 80 5.76 -9.20 11.37
C VAL A 80 6.75 -9.92 10.47
N GLU A 81 6.47 -11.19 10.18
CA GLU A 81 7.29 -11.99 9.26
C GLU A 81 7.32 -11.38 7.86
N TRP A 82 8.45 -11.52 7.16
CA TRP A 82 8.66 -10.97 5.83
C TRP A 82 7.64 -11.43 4.79
N ASP A 83 7.19 -12.67 4.88
CA ASP A 83 6.21 -13.27 3.99
C ASP A 83 4.76 -12.81 4.27
N ALA A 84 4.51 -12.17 5.41
CA ALA A 84 3.19 -11.71 5.84
C ALA A 84 3.05 -10.17 5.82
N VAL A 85 4.15 -9.41 5.83
CA VAL A 85 4.12 -7.95 5.99
C VAL A 85 3.37 -7.22 4.87
N GLU A 86 3.40 -7.76 3.66
CA GLU A 86 2.73 -7.20 2.48
C GLU A 86 1.25 -7.60 2.34
N LEU A 87 0.73 -8.46 3.20
CA LEU A 87 -0.66 -8.93 3.08
C LEU A 87 -1.68 -7.79 3.16
N PRO A 88 -1.63 -6.86 4.13
CA PRO A 88 -2.58 -5.75 4.21
C PRO A 88 -2.41 -4.75 3.08
N SER A 89 -1.18 -4.45 2.68
CA SER A 89 -0.87 -3.50 1.61
C SER A 89 -1.36 -4.01 0.25
N GLN A 90 -1.02 -5.24 -0.13
CA GLN A 90 -1.48 -5.85 -1.38
C GLN A 90 -2.99 -6.10 -1.39
N PHE A 91 -3.59 -6.36 -0.24
CA PHE A 91 -5.06 -6.46 -0.13
C PHE A 91 -5.73 -5.14 -0.54
N MET A 92 -5.23 -4.00 -0.08
CA MET A 92 -5.78 -2.69 -0.39
C MET A 92 -5.65 -2.33 -1.87
N GLU A 93 -4.65 -2.82 -2.58
CA GLU A 93 -4.49 -2.61 -4.03
C GLU A 93 -5.70 -3.10 -4.84
N ASN A 94 -6.41 -4.13 -4.36
CA ASN A 94 -7.56 -4.67 -5.08
C ASN A 94 -8.66 -3.63 -5.29
N PHE A 95 -8.84 -2.69 -4.35
CA PHE A 95 -9.84 -1.63 -4.47
C PHE A 95 -9.58 -0.68 -5.65
N CYS A 96 -8.32 -0.57 -6.09
CA CYS A 96 -7.97 0.23 -7.27
C CYS A 96 -8.46 -0.38 -8.60
N TRP A 97 -9.02 -1.58 -8.58
CA TRP A 97 -9.55 -2.29 -9.74
C TRP A 97 -11.07 -2.50 -9.66
N GLU A 98 -11.71 -1.91 -8.65
CA GLU A 98 -13.14 -1.97 -8.48
C GLU A 98 -13.82 -0.75 -9.11
N TRP A 99 -14.83 -1.00 -9.97
CA TRP A 99 -15.54 0.05 -10.71
C TRP A 99 -16.13 1.12 -9.78
N ASP A 100 -16.84 0.69 -8.73
CA ASP A 100 -17.54 1.60 -7.83
C ASP A 100 -16.57 2.47 -7.03
N VAL A 101 -15.39 1.94 -6.69
CA VAL A 101 -14.34 2.70 -6.01
C VAL A 101 -13.77 3.75 -6.96
N LEU A 102 -13.34 3.35 -8.17
CA LEU A 102 -12.71 4.26 -9.12
C LEU A 102 -13.64 5.40 -9.54
N THR A 103 -14.91 5.12 -9.80
CA THR A 103 -15.88 6.15 -10.20
C THR A 103 -16.21 7.13 -9.08
N THR A 104 -16.05 6.73 -7.83
CA THR A 104 -16.26 7.61 -6.68
C THR A 104 -15.07 8.55 -6.44
N MET A 105 -13.85 8.10 -6.71
CA MET A 105 -12.63 8.84 -6.36
C MET A 105 -11.98 9.55 -7.55
N THR A 106 -12.39 9.26 -8.79
CA THR A 106 -11.75 9.82 -9.98
C THR A 106 -12.75 10.64 -10.82
N GLN A 107 -12.24 11.71 -11.43
CA GLN A 107 -12.98 12.50 -12.39
C GLN A 107 -12.02 13.12 -13.40
N HIS A 108 -12.52 13.39 -14.58
CA HIS A 108 -11.77 14.08 -15.63
C HIS A 108 -11.45 15.51 -15.21
N ILE A 109 -10.16 15.89 -15.29
CA ILE A 109 -9.67 17.15 -14.71
C ILE A 109 -10.32 18.41 -15.31
N GLU A 110 -10.74 18.36 -16.58
CA GLU A 110 -11.34 19.51 -17.27
C GLU A 110 -12.87 19.47 -17.27
N THR A 111 -13.45 18.28 -17.46
CA THR A 111 -14.92 18.13 -17.61
C THR A 111 -15.62 17.74 -16.31
N GLY A 112 -14.90 17.20 -15.33
CA GLY A 112 -15.49 16.67 -14.09
C GLY A 112 -16.28 15.36 -14.28
N GLU A 113 -16.26 14.77 -15.47
CA GLU A 113 -16.94 13.51 -15.75
C GLU A 113 -16.23 12.32 -15.08
N SER A 114 -17.01 11.34 -14.64
CA SER A 114 -16.50 10.09 -14.11
C SER A 114 -15.78 9.28 -15.18
N LEU A 115 -14.92 8.34 -14.74
CA LEU A 115 -14.21 7.41 -15.62
C LEU A 115 -15.19 6.67 -16.53
N PRO A 116 -15.06 6.76 -17.89
CA PRO A 116 -15.93 6.03 -18.80
C PRO A 116 -15.76 4.50 -18.67
N ARG A 117 -16.85 3.76 -18.67
CA ARG A 117 -16.85 2.29 -18.57
C ARG A 117 -15.94 1.61 -19.60
N VAL A 118 -15.93 2.12 -20.83
CA VAL A 118 -15.08 1.59 -21.91
C VAL A 118 -13.60 1.68 -21.59
N LEU A 119 -13.16 2.74 -20.91
CA LEU A 119 -11.77 2.89 -20.48
C LEU A 119 -11.45 1.94 -19.33
N PHE A 120 -12.35 1.81 -18.35
CA PHE A 120 -12.21 0.84 -17.27
C PHE A 120 -12.06 -0.60 -17.80
N ASP A 121 -12.93 -1.01 -18.73
CA ASP A 121 -12.88 -2.35 -19.32
C ASP A 121 -11.56 -2.60 -20.07
N LYS A 122 -10.98 -1.56 -20.70
CA LYS A 122 -9.62 -1.65 -21.30
C LYS A 122 -8.54 -1.78 -20.24
N MET A 123 -8.64 -1.07 -19.12
CA MET A 123 -7.69 -1.18 -18.01
C MET A 123 -7.68 -2.60 -17.44
N ILE A 124 -8.86 -3.20 -17.20
CA ILE A 124 -8.97 -4.58 -16.71
C ILE A 124 -8.37 -5.59 -17.68
N LYS A 125 -8.59 -5.41 -18.98
CA LYS A 125 -7.96 -6.27 -20.01
C LYS A 125 -6.45 -6.12 -20.02
N ALA A 126 -5.93 -4.89 -19.88
CA ALA A 126 -4.50 -4.62 -19.84
C ALA A 126 -3.83 -5.24 -18.60
N LYS A 127 -4.49 -5.18 -17.43
CA LYS A 127 -4.03 -5.82 -16.19
C LYS A 127 -3.70 -7.30 -16.39
N ASN A 128 -4.55 -8.01 -17.11
CA ASN A 128 -4.44 -9.45 -17.31
C ASN A 128 -3.62 -9.84 -18.54
N PHE A 129 -3.14 -8.85 -19.31
CA PHE A 129 -2.35 -9.12 -20.51
C PHE A 129 -1.00 -9.74 -20.14
N GLN A 130 -0.73 -10.91 -20.69
CA GLN A 130 0.50 -11.68 -20.44
C GLN A 130 0.81 -11.98 -18.96
N SER A 131 -0.19 -12.00 -18.09
CA SER A 131 -0.02 -12.31 -16.66
C SER A 131 0.63 -13.69 -16.43
N GLY A 132 0.38 -14.67 -17.29
CA GLY A 132 1.05 -15.97 -17.25
C GLY A 132 2.56 -15.89 -17.45
N LEU A 133 3.04 -15.03 -18.35
CA LEU A 133 4.47 -14.82 -18.56
C LEU A 133 5.13 -14.12 -17.35
N GLN A 134 4.41 -13.18 -16.71
CA GLN A 134 4.88 -12.58 -15.48
C GLN A 134 4.96 -13.60 -14.34
N MET A 135 3.99 -14.51 -14.23
CA MET A 135 4.01 -15.60 -13.26
C MET A 135 5.17 -16.55 -13.50
N LEU A 136 5.44 -16.92 -14.74
CA LEU A 136 6.60 -17.76 -15.09
C LEU A 136 7.92 -17.12 -14.65
N ARG A 137 8.04 -15.80 -14.78
CA ARG A 137 9.21 -15.07 -14.30
C ARG A 137 9.37 -15.17 -12.79
N GLN A 138 8.30 -15.07 -12.03
CA GLN A 138 8.34 -15.23 -10.58
C GLN A 138 8.69 -16.67 -10.16
N ILE A 139 8.15 -17.65 -10.86
CA ILE A 139 8.47 -19.06 -10.65
C ILE A 139 9.96 -19.35 -10.92
N GLU A 140 10.53 -18.75 -11.97
CA GLU A 140 11.96 -18.87 -12.28
C GLU A 140 12.82 -18.44 -11.07
N PHE A 141 12.54 -17.27 -10.48
CA PHE A 141 13.27 -16.79 -9.32
C PHE A 141 13.06 -17.67 -8.09
N ALA A 142 11.81 -18.05 -7.82
CA ALA A 142 11.48 -18.88 -6.66
C ALA A 142 12.12 -20.28 -6.75
N LEU A 143 12.13 -20.89 -7.92
CA LEU A 143 12.80 -22.19 -8.15
C LEU A 143 14.31 -22.07 -8.00
N PHE A 144 14.92 -21.02 -8.51
CA PHE A 144 16.34 -20.77 -8.33
C PHE A 144 16.71 -20.67 -6.86
N ASP A 145 15.96 -19.85 -6.12
CA ASP A 145 16.15 -19.65 -4.68
C ASP A 145 16.01 -20.98 -3.89
N MET A 146 14.95 -21.73 -4.18
CA MET A 146 14.73 -23.04 -3.56
C MET A 146 15.86 -24.03 -3.86
N HIS A 147 16.35 -24.11 -5.10
CA HIS A 147 17.46 -25.00 -5.45
C HIS A 147 18.76 -24.60 -4.77
N VAL A 148 19.04 -23.30 -4.62
CA VAL A 148 20.24 -22.82 -3.91
C VAL A 148 20.19 -23.13 -2.42
N HIS A 149 19.02 -23.03 -1.77
CA HIS A 149 18.90 -23.16 -0.33
C HIS A 149 18.49 -24.57 0.13
N PHE A 150 17.88 -25.36 -0.72
CA PHE A 150 17.41 -26.70 -0.37
C PHE A 150 18.19 -27.84 -1.01
N ASP A 151 18.53 -27.74 -2.29
CA ASP A 151 19.16 -28.83 -3.03
C ASP A 151 20.68 -28.69 -3.16
N TYR A 152 21.25 -27.52 -2.85
CA TYR A 152 22.68 -27.28 -3.01
C TYR A 152 23.47 -28.01 -1.93
N ASP A 153 24.36 -28.91 -2.39
CA ASP A 153 25.39 -29.58 -1.57
C ASP A 153 26.76 -29.03 -1.99
N PRO A 154 27.51 -28.31 -1.10
CA PRO A 154 28.77 -27.66 -1.41
C PRO A 154 29.93 -28.61 -1.68
#